data_65364d0c1d6f175ac62e674b0320e72f
#
_entry.id   65364d0c1d6f175ac62e674b0320e72f
#
_cell.length_a   1.000
_cell.length_b   1.000
_cell.length_c   1.000
_cell.angle_alpha   90.00
_cell.angle_beta   90.00
_cell.angle_gamma   90.00
#
_symmetry.space_group_name_H-M   'P 1'
#
loop_
_entity.id
_entity.type
_entity.pdbx_description
1 polymer ?
#
loop_
_entity_poly.entity_id
_entity_poly.type
_entity_poly.pdbx_seq_one_letter_code
_entity_poly.pdbx_strand_id
1 'polypeptide(L)'
;FYPILFTVDRNNVYHRSYWGLITLLITAFYLIYSFLRVNKARKHGHLYLVMPIMRLYIPLAIGTLIQLLVYGSSLLWAAMALAMTTTYLGVLDEQASIDHLSNLYSRNYLDNYLSKHEKDYSCSIVGIMIDIDHFKSINDVQGHLQGDKVIRDVGHLIHLATNYSDFAARYGGDEFTIFREADSVEVGNEIIKKLEEEFQKYNNDKDDAQKISFSYGIALYRPLNNTIDQFLKEMDMVMYQNKGGKGKILPERR
;
A
#
# COMPACT_ATOMS: atom_id res chain seq x y z
N PHE A 1 -44.20 21.10 21.43
CA PHE A 1 -43.16 20.54 20.56
C PHE A 1 -43.55 20.81 19.11
N TYR A 2 -42.80 21.61 18.40
CA TYR A 2 -42.98 21.79 16.95
C TYR A 2 -42.42 20.54 16.23
N PRO A 3 -43.23 19.85 15.45
CA PRO A 3 -42.75 18.67 14.69
C PRO A 3 -41.85 19.13 13.54
N ILE A 4 -40.55 19.12 13.80
CA ILE A 4 -39.57 19.69 12.84
C ILE A 4 -39.36 18.76 11.67
N LEU A 5 -39.33 17.44 11.86
CA LEU A 5 -38.97 16.48 10.79
C LEU A 5 -40.16 15.71 10.21
N PHE A 6 -41.13 15.38 11.03
CA PHE A 6 -42.34 14.64 10.62
C PHE A 6 -43.50 14.88 11.58
N THR A 7 -44.72 14.66 11.10
CA THR A 7 -45.94 14.61 11.90
C THR A 7 -46.53 13.21 11.82
N VAL A 8 -47.20 12.77 12.91
CA VAL A 8 -47.94 11.50 12.93
C VAL A 8 -49.41 11.87 13.09
N ASP A 9 -50.28 11.42 12.21
CA ASP A 9 -51.70 11.64 12.32
C ASP A 9 -52.38 10.68 13.33
N ARG A 10 -53.69 10.85 13.52
CA ARG A 10 -54.47 10.03 14.45
C ARG A 10 -54.56 8.54 14.01
N ASN A 11 -54.27 8.23 12.76
CA ASN A 11 -54.26 6.89 12.20
C ASN A 11 -52.86 6.27 12.22
N ASN A 12 -51.92 6.88 12.96
CA ASN A 12 -50.54 6.45 13.05
C ASN A 12 -49.76 6.51 11.73
N VAL A 13 -50.19 7.40 10.81
CA VAL A 13 -49.51 7.63 9.53
C VAL A 13 -48.54 8.77 9.67
N TYR A 14 -47.29 8.54 9.19
CA TYR A 14 -46.22 9.52 9.19
C TYR A 14 -46.34 10.47 8.01
N HIS A 15 -46.32 11.78 8.26
CA HIS A 15 -46.25 12.82 7.24
C HIS A 15 -44.93 13.57 7.37
N ARG A 16 -44.16 13.62 6.27
CA ARG A 16 -42.87 14.31 6.24
C ARG A 16 -43.09 15.83 6.26
N SER A 17 -42.40 16.53 7.18
CA SER A 17 -42.40 18.00 7.21
C SER A 17 -41.52 18.59 6.11
N TYR A 18 -41.77 19.84 5.71
CA TYR A 18 -40.91 20.60 4.78
C TYR A 18 -39.45 20.68 5.27
N TRP A 19 -39.21 20.74 6.58
CA TRP A 19 -37.88 20.70 7.18
C TRP A 19 -37.16 19.36 6.93
N GLY A 20 -37.89 18.26 6.85
CA GLY A 20 -37.33 16.96 6.48
C GLY A 20 -36.83 16.93 5.02
N LEU A 21 -37.41 17.72 4.12
CA LEU A 21 -36.89 17.87 2.74
C LEU A 21 -35.60 18.66 2.69
N ILE A 22 -35.43 19.67 3.55
CA ILE A 22 -34.19 20.45 3.62
C ILE A 22 -33.00 19.57 4.01
N THR A 23 -33.17 18.67 5.00
CA THR A 23 -32.10 17.75 5.38
C THR A 23 -31.69 16.83 4.24
N LEU A 24 -32.66 16.37 3.42
CA LEU A 24 -32.38 15.56 2.24
C LEU A 24 -31.62 16.35 1.17
N LEU A 25 -32.00 17.61 0.91
CA LEU A 25 -31.32 18.48 -0.04
C LEU A 25 -29.87 18.75 0.39
N ILE A 26 -29.64 19.00 1.68
CA ILE A 26 -28.30 19.19 2.23
C ILE A 26 -27.46 17.91 2.03
N THR A 27 -28.03 16.74 2.36
CA THR A 27 -27.34 15.46 2.19
C THR A 27 -27.01 15.19 0.72
N ALA A 28 -27.97 15.41 -0.19
CA ALA A 28 -27.75 15.26 -1.63
C ALA A 28 -26.66 16.20 -2.15
N PHE A 29 -26.66 17.48 -1.70
CA PHE A 29 -25.62 18.45 -2.03
C PHE A 29 -24.22 17.96 -1.64
N TYR A 30 -24.04 17.49 -0.39
CA TYR A 30 -22.74 16.97 0.06
C TYR A 30 -22.32 15.69 -0.67
N LEU A 31 -23.25 14.80 -1.02
CA LEU A 31 -22.96 13.61 -1.82
C LEU A 31 -22.47 13.99 -3.22
N ILE A 32 -23.16 14.91 -3.90
CA ILE A 32 -22.77 15.39 -5.23
C ILE A 32 -21.42 16.11 -5.16
N TYR A 33 -21.24 17.03 -4.21
CA TYR A 33 -19.98 17.75 -4.01
C TYR A 33 -18.80 16.79 -3.81
N SER A 34 -18.98 15.79 -2.97
CA SER A 34 -17.95 14.78 -2.69
C SER A 34 -17.64 13.93 -3.92
N PHE A 35 -18.65 13.51 -4.67
CA PHE A 35 -18.47 12.79 -5.92
C PHE A 35 -17.65 13.61 -6.94
N LEU A 36 -17.93 14.91 -7.06
CA LEU A 36 -17.15 15.79 -7.93
C LEU A 36 -15.69 15.92 -7.46
N ARG A 37 -15.45 16.01 -6.15
CA ARG A 37 -14.10 16.09 -5.58
C ARG A 37 -13.32 14.79 -5.80
N VAL A 38 -13.97 13.63 -5.62
CA VAL A 38 -13.38 12.31 -5.91
C VAL A 38 -12.99 12.18 -7.39
N ASN A 39 -13.89 12.55 -8.31
CA ASN A 39 -13.61 12.50 -9.74
C ASN A 39 -12.44 13.43 -10.13
N LYS A 40 -12.36 14.61 -9.51
CA LYS A 40 -11.24 15.52 -9.71
C LYS A 40 -9.92 14.92 -9.18
N ALA A 41 -9.91 14.35 -7.98
CA ALA A 41 -8.75 13.69 -7.39
C ALA A 41 -8.28 12.50 -8.24
N ARG A 42 -9.21 11.69 -8.76
CA ARG A 42 -8.93 10.58 -9.68
C ARG A 42 -8.22 11.04 -10.96
N LYS A 43 -8.68 12.15 -11.56
CA LYS A 43 -8.07 12.73 -12.78
C LYS A 43 -6.65 13.25 -12.55
N HIS A 44 -6.28 13.61 -11.32
CA HIS A 44 -4.95 14.10 -10.96
C HIS A 44 -4.04 13.00 -10.37
N GLY A 45 -4.41 11.72 -10.50
CA GLY A 45 -3.59 10.59 -10.05
C GLY A 45 -3.60 10.30 -8.54
N HIS A 46 -4.39 11.03 -7.75
CA HIS A 46 -4.49 10.83 -6.30
C HIS A 46 -5.46 9.70 -5.94
N LEU A 47 -5.24 8.51 -6.49
CA LEU A 47 -6.12 7.34 -6.26
C LEU A 47 -6.22 6.93 -4.78
N TYR A 48 -5.17 7.15 -4.00
CA TYR A 48 -5.13 6.82 -2.56
C TYR A 48 -6.17 7.58 -1.73
N LEU A 49 -6.59 8.78 -2.16
CA LEU A 49 -7.64 9.55 -1.49
C LEU A 49 -9.06 9.12 -1.87
N VAL A 50 -9.22 8.39 -2.98
CA VAL A 50 -10.54 8.03 -3.52
C VAL A 50 -11.18 6.90 -2.71
N MET A 51 -10.41 5.88 -2.35
CA MET A 51 -10.91 4.69 -1.65
C MET A 51 -11.52 5.00 -0.27
N PRO A 52 -10.85 5.73 0.64
CA PRO A 52 -11.43 6.09 1.94
C PRO A 52 -12.73 6.90 1.80
N ILE A 53 -12.75 7.84 0.85
CA ILE A 53 -13.91 8.68 0.58
C ILE A 53 -15.10 7.83 0.09
N MET A 54 -14.89 6.89 -0.83
CA MET A 54 -15.94 6.01 -1.31
C MET A 54 -16.49 5.09 -0.22
N ARG A 55 -15.67 4.58 0.67
CA ARG A 55 -16.09 3.76 1.83
C ARG A 55 -17.04 4.53 2.76
N LEU A 56 -16.83 5.84 2.92
CA LEU A 56 -17.71 6.68 3.71
C LEU A 56 -19.06 6.96 3.00
N TYR A 57 -19.03 7.28 1.70
CA TYR A 57 -20.21 7.81 1.01
C TYR A 57 -21.14 6.75 0.43
N ILE A 58 -20.65 5.57 0.06
CA ILE A 58 -21.50 4.51 -0.50
C ILE A 58 -22.59 4.04 0.48
N PRO A 59 -22.27 3.67 1.74
CA PRO A 59 -23.29 3.27 2.69
C PRO A 59 -24.30 4.41 3.00
N LEU A 60 -23.81 5.65 3.10
CA LEU A 60 -24.67 6.81 3.33
C LEU A 60 -25.64 7.06 2.18
N ALA A 61 -25.17 6.96 0.93
CA ALA A 61 -26.01 7.11 -0.26
C ALA A 61 -27.09 6.02 -0.33
N ILE A 62 -26.71 4.77 -0.07
CA ILE A 62 -27.64 3.64 -0.05
C ILE A 62 -28.68 3.81 1.06
N GLY A 63 -28.23 4.14 2.30
CA GLY A 63 -29.13 4.37 3.42
C GLY A 63 -30.12 5.51 3.17
N THR A 64 -29.66 6.61 2.57
CA THR A 64 -30.49 7.74 2.20
C THR A 64 -31.51 7.35 1.13
N LEU A 65 -31.10 6.59 0.11
CA LEU A 65 -31.98 6.13 -0.96
C LEU A 65 -33.08 5.20 -0.42
N ILE A 66 -32.72 4.24 0.43
CA ILE A 66 -33.71 3.33 1.06
C ILE A 66 -34.67 4.14 1.92
N GLN A 67 -34.20 5.10 2.70
CA GLN A 67 -35.04 5.96 3.54
C GLN A 67 -36.00 6.84 2.72
N LEU A 68 -35.65 7.18 1.47
CA LEU A 68 -36.54 7.86 0.54
C LEU A 68 -37.66 6.97 0.03
N LEU A 69 -37.32 5.70 -0.26
CA LEU A 69 -38.25 4.72 -0.85
C LEU A 69 -39.15 4.05 0.20
N VAL A 70 -38.61 3.80 1.40
CA VAL A 70 -39.34 3.11 2.48
C VAL A 70 -39.70 4.14 3.55
N TYR A 71 -40.97 4.54 3.52
CA TYR A 71 -41.52 5.54 4.45
C TYR A 71 -41.45 5.02 5.89
N GLY A 72 -40.99 5.89 6.82
CA GLY A 72 -40.88 5.55 8.25
C GLY A 72 -39.64 4.79 8.66
N SER A 73 -38.73 4.39 7.73
CA SER A 73 -37.48 3.75 8.08
C SER A 73 -36.45 4.78 8.58
N SER A 74 -35.75 4.49 9.68
CA SER A 74 -34.70 5.31 10.27
C SER A 74 -33.31 4.70 10.02
N LEU A 75 -33.01 4.42 8.75
CA LEU A 75 -31.78 3.71 8.35
C LEU A 75 -30.53 4.59 8.27
N LEU A 76 -30.70 5.92 8.36
CA LEU A 76 -29.57 6.87 8.25
C LEU A 76 -28.51 6.63 9.32
N TRP A 77 -28.92 6.37 10.56
CA TRP A 77 -27.98 6.11 11.66
C TRP A 77 -27.21 4.80 11.49
N ALA A 78 -27.89 3.75 11.03
CA ALA A 78 -27.24 2.47 10.71
C ALA A 78 -26.26 2.62 9.54
N ALA A 79 -26.65 3.35 8.49
CA ALA A 79 -25.77 3.64 7.37
C ALA A 79 -24.55 4.49 7.78
N MET A 80 -24.73 5.46 8.69
CA MET A 80 -23.65 6.27 9.24
C MET A 80 -22.69 5.43 10.09
N ALA A 81 -23.20 4.55 10.95
CA ALA A 81 -22.38 3.64 11.73
C ALA A 81 -21.57 2.70 10.83
N LEU A 82 -22.19 2.13 9.80
CA LEU A 82 -21.51 1.28 8.81
C LEU A 82 -20.44 2.07 8.04
N ALA A 83 -20.74 3.29 7.61
CA ALA A 83 -19.80 4.17 6.91
C ALA A 83 -18.58 4.50 7.77
N MET A 84 -18.79 4.84 9.04
CA MET A 84 -17.68 5.11 9.99
C MET A 84 -16.85 3.86 10.24
N THR A 85 -17.48 2.71 10.45
CA THR A 85 -16.78 1.43 10.68
C THR A 85 -15.94 1.04 9.47
N THR A 86 -16.49 1.09 8.27
CA THR A 86 -15.76 0.72 7.04
C THR A 86 -14.62 1.71 6.75
N THR A 87 -14.80 3.00 7.03
CA THR A 87 -13.73 4.00 6.91
C THR A 87 -12.63 3.76 7.94
N TYR A 88 -12.98 3.49 9.20
CA TYR A 88 -12.03 3.19 10.26
C TYR A 88 -11.19 1.94 9.94
N LEU A 89 -11.83 0.84 9.52
CA LEU A 89 -11.12 -0.36 9.08
C LEU A 89 -10.19 -0.08 7.91
N GLY A 90 -10.60 0.76 6.95
CA GLY A 90 -9.75 1.16 5.84
C GLY A 90 -8.53 1.98 6.26
N VAL A 91 -8.66 2.85 7.26
CA VAL A 91 -7.52 3.61 7.82
C VAL A 91 -6.56 2.67 8.56
N LEU A 92 -7.08 1.66 9.28
CA LEU A 92 -6.23 0.64 9.91
C LEU A 92 -5.46 -0.18 8.86
N ASP A 93 -6.10 -0.57 7.75
CA ASP A 93 -5.43 -1.27 6.64
C ASP A 93 -4.32 -0.40 6.02
N GLU A 94 -4.55 0.90 5.84
CA GLU A 94 -3.54 1.84 5.33
C GLU A 94 -2.37 2.01 6.31
N GLN A 95 -2.64 2.11 7.61
CA GLN A 95 -1.58 2.16 8.63
C GLN A 95 -0.77 0.86 8.68
N ALA A 96 -1.39 -0.29 8.43
CA ALA A 96 -0.71 -1.57 8.31
C ALA A 96 0.09 -1.74 7.01
N SER A 97 -0.08 -0.82 6.04
CA SER A 97 0.57 -0.91 4.72
C SER A 97 2.03 -0.47 4.71
N ILE A 98 2.45 0.35 5.68
CA ILE A 98 3.81 0.87 5.79
C ILE A 98 4.51 0.24 6.99
N ASP A 99 5.74 -0.26 6.78
CA ASP A 99 6.62 -0.67 7.88
C ASP A 99 7.17 0.58 8.57
N HIS A 100 6.85 0.72 9.88
CA HIS A 100 7.15 1.91 10.67
C HIS A 100 8.65 2.14 10.89
N LEU A 101 9.48 1.12 10.67
CA LEU A 101 10.91 1.21 10.88
C LEU A 101 11.63 1.62 9.59
N SER A 102 11.37 0.95 8.49
CA SER A 102 12.00 1.24 7.19
C SER A 102 11.32 2.35 6.40
N ASN A 103 10.08 2.69 6.74
CA ASN A 103 9.20 3.60 5.98
C ASN A 103 8.93 3.15 4.53
N LEU A 104 9.15 1.87 4.23
CA LEU A 104 8.76 1.21 3.00
C LEU A 104 7.43 0.46 3.19
N TYR A 105 6.89 -0.12 2.13
CA TYR A 105 5.70 -0.96 2.28
C TYR A 105 5.96 -2.15 3.19
N SER A 106 4.94 -2.56 3.94
CA SER A 106 4.99 -3.72 4.82
C SER A 106 4.84 -5.02 4.04
N ARG A 107 5.22 -6.15 4.66
CA ARG A 107 5.03 -7.50 4.11
C ARG A 107 3.57 -7.78 3.74
N ASN A 108 2.61 -7.39 4.59
CA ASN A 108 1.19 -7.59 4.31
C ASN A 108 0.74 -6.86 3.04
N TYR A 109 1.25 -5.66 2.81
CA TYR A 109 0.92 -4.90 1.61
C TYR A 109 1.59 -5.47 0.36
N LEU A 110 2.80 -6.00 0.51
CA LEU A 110 3.50 -6.75 -0.54
C LEU A 110 2.71 -7.99 -0.98
N ASP A 111 2.22 -8.80 -0.06
CA ASP A 111 1.44 -9.99 -0.38
C ASP A 111 0.16 -9.63 -1.15
N ASN A 112 -0.48 -8.51 -0.80
CA ASN A 112 -1.62 -7.97 -1.56
C ASN A 112 -1.22 -7.46 -2.96
N TYR A 113 -0.05 -6.82 -3.09
CA TYR A 113 0.48 -6.37 -4.38
C TYR A 113 0.73 -7.55 -5.31
N LEU A 114 1.45 -8.57 -4.85
CA LEU A 114 1.77 -9.77 -5.62
C LEU A 114 0.52 -10.57 -6.01
N SER A 115 -0.44 -10.72 -5.11
CA SER A 115 -1.73 -11.40 -5.39
C SER A 115 -2.55 -10.73 -6.49
N LYS A 116 -2.42 -9.44 -6.69
CA LYS A 116 -3.07 -8.71 -7.80
C LYS A 116 -2.39 -9.03 -9.12
N HIS A 117 -1.06 -9.08 -9.12
CA HIS A 117 -0.28 -9.35 -10.33
C HIS A 117 -0.35 -10.83 -10.75
N GLU A 118 -0.57 -11.75 -9.82
CA GLU A 118 -0.81 -13.16 -10.15
C GLU A 118 -2.07 -13.36 -10.99
N LYS A 119 -3.05 -12.47 -10.85
CA LYS A 119 -4.31 -12.48 -11.62
C LYS A 119 -4.24 -11.67 -12.90
N ASP A 120 -3.20 -10.86 -13.07
CA ASP A 120 -2.99 -10.01 -14.24
C ASP A 120 -1.93 -10.64 -15.15
N TYR A 121 -2.37 -11.29 -16.22
CA TYR A 121 -1.51 -11.94 -17.19
C TYR A 121 -0.86 -10.97 -18.21
N SER A 122 -1.08 -9.67 -18.07
CA SER A 122 -0.63 -8.68 -19.05
C SER A 122 0.75 -8.09 -18.77
N CYS A 123 1.23 -8.15 -17.51
CA CYS A 123 2.46 -7.48 -17.11
C CYS A 123 3.50 -8.43 -16.54
N SER A 124 4.72 -8.35 -17.09
CA SER A 124 5.92 -8.95 -16.48
C SER A 124 6.43 -8.04 -15.36
N ILE A 125 7.08 -8.62 -14.35
CA ILE A 125 7.63 -7.89 -13.20
C ILE A 125 9.08 -8.29 -12.98
N VAL A 126 9.97 -7.33 -12.93
CA VAL A 126 11.31 -7.50 -12.39
C VAL A 126 11.24 -7.34 -10.88
N GLY A 127 11.75 -8.33 -10.16
CA GLY A 127 11.86 -8.32 -8.71
C GLY A 127 13.32 -8.39 -8.27
N ILE A 128 13.59 -7.71 -7.17
CA ILE A 128 14.89 -7.69 -6.51
C ILE A 128 14.65 -8.05 -5.04
N MET A 129 15.34 -9.09 -4.55
CA MET A 129 15.44 -9.41 -3.13
C MET A 129 16.76 -8.84 -2.61
N ILE A 130 16.75 -8.23 -1.45
CA ILE A 130 17.90 -7.56 -0.83
C ILE A 130 17.98 -8.02 0.61
N ASP A 131 19.19 -8.32 1.10
CA ASP A 131 19.47 -8.71 2.48
C ASP A 131 20.68 -7.90 3.00
N ILE A 132 20.59 -7.37 4.22
CA ILE A 132 21.68 -6.62 4.82
C ILE A 132 22.76 -7.58 5.30
N ASP A 133 23.98 -7.46 4.78
CA ASP A 133 25.08 -8.33 5.17
C ASP A 133 25.44 -8.14 6.65
N HIS A 134 25.66 -9.26 7.33
CA HIS A 134 26.09 -9.30 8.74
C HIS A 134 25.16 -8.59 9.73
N PHE A 135 23.87 -8.39 9.39
CA PHE A 135 22.91 -7.66 10.24
C PHE A 135 22.81 -8.24 11.66
N LYS A 136 22.81 -9.57 11.80
CA LYS A 136 22.84 -10.22 13.11
C LYS A 136 24.06 -9.79 13.92
N SER A 137 25.24 -9.72 13.32
CA SER A 137 26.47 -9.29 13.99
C SER A 137 26.36 -7.83 14.46
N ILE A 138 25.73 -6.96 13.67
CA ILE A 138 25.48 -5.56 14.06
C ILE A 138 24.61 -5.52 15.32
N ASN A 139 23.52 -6.31 15.37
CA ASN A 139 22.66 -6.41 16.55
C ASN A 139 23.39 -6.97 17.76
N ASP A 140 24.17 -8.04 17.59
CA ASP A 140 24.86 -8.72 18.69
C ASP A 140 25.99 -7.86 19.30
N VAL A 141 26.69 -7.05 18.49
CA VAL A 141 27.81 -6.21 18.92
C VAL A 141 27.37 -4.82 19.36
N GLN A 142 26.44 -4.18 18.61
CA GLN A 142 26.07 -2.77 18.80
C GLN A 142 24.66 -2.60 19.39
N GLY A 143 23.95 -3.69 19.60
CA GLY A 143 22.59 -3.71 20.16
C GLY A 143 21.48 -3.43 19.14
N HIS A 144 20.25 -3.82 19.51
CA HIS A 144 19.07 -3.71 18.65
C HIS A 144 18.75 -2.28 18.21
N LEU A 145 19.04 -1.26 19.04
CA LEU A 145 18.82 0.15 18.65
C LEU A 145 19.66 0.57 17.44
N GLN A 146 20.88 0.02 17.33
CA GLN A 146 21.73 0.27 16.17
C GLN A 146 21.22 -0.52 14.95
N GLY A 147 20.76 -1.76 15.12
CA GLY A 147 20.10 -2.50 14.06
C GLY A 147 18.86 -1.78 13.51
N ASP A 148 18.02 -1.25 14.40
CA ASP A 148 16.87 -0.43 14.01
C ASP A 148 17.28 0.82 13.22
N LYS A 149 18.40 1.44 13.58
CA LYS A 149 18.94 2.57 12.81
C LYS A 149 19.39 2.13 11.42
N VAL A 150 20.09 0.99 11.33
CA VAL A 150 20.52 0.43 10.04
C VAL A 150 19.31 0.15 9.12
N ILE A 151 18.23 -0.43 9.66
CA ILE A 151 17.00 -0.67 8.88
C ILE A 151 16.39 0.64 8.37
N ARG A 152 16.34 1.70 9.20
CA ARG A 152 15.87 3.03 8.79
C ARG A 152 16.73 3.61 7.68
N ASP A 153 18.04 3.54 7.85
CA ASP A 153 19.00 4.07 6.89
C ASP A 153 18.89 3.33 5.55
N VAL A 154 18.84 1.98 5.56
CA VAL A 154 18.65 1.15 4.36
C VAL A 154 17.31 1.45 3.67
N GLY A 155 16.21 1.56 4.44
CA GLY A 155 14.92 1.94 3.88
C GLY A 155 14.97 3.30 3.17
N HIS A 156 15.69 4.27 3.73
CA HIS A 156 15.93 5.58 3.10
C HIS A 156 16.77 5.47 1.81
N LEU A 157 17.86 4.67 1.82
CA LEU A 157 18.70 4.45 0.63
C LEU A 157 17.91 3.77 -0.51
N ILE A 158 17.07 2.79 -0.19
CA ILE A 158 16.18 2.16 -1.15
C ILE A 158 15.22 3.20 -1.74
N HIS A 159 14.64 4.07 -0.91
CA HIS A 159 13.74 5.13 -1.37
C HIS A 159 14.45 6.12 -2.32
N LEU A 160 15.72 6.45 -2.08
CA LEU A 160 16.52 7.31 -2.98
C LEU A 160 16.86 6.65 -4.31
N ALA A 161 17.07 5.31 -4.32
CA ALA A 161 17.41 4.55 -5.51
C ALA A 161 16.18 4.22 -6.38
N THR A 162 14.98 4.25 -5.80
CA THR A 162 13.72 3.89 -6.46
C THR A 162 12.99 5.10 -7.02
N ASN A 163 12.16 4.87 -8.05
CA ASN A 163 11.28 5.87 -8.65
C ASN A 163 9.83 5.68 -8.16
N TYR A 164 8.97 6.62 -8.52
CA TYR A 164 7.55 6.58 -8.16
C TYR A 164 6.78 5.36 -8.72
N SER A 165 7.28 4.74 -9.79
CA SER A 165 6.72 3.52 -10.40
C SER A 165 7.18 2.24 -9.73
N ASP A 166 8.12 2.31 -8.77
CA ASP A 166 8.66 1.14 -8.11
C ASP A 166 7.87 0.83 -6.85
N PHE A 167 7.71 -0.45 -6.60
CA PHE A 167 7.13 -0.95 -5.38
C PHE A 167 8.25 -1.49 -4.48
N ALA A 168 8.58 -0.76 -3.42
CA ALA A 168 9.62 -1.16 -2.46
C ALA A 168 9.00 -1.53 -1.12
N ALA A 169 9.34 -2.70 -0.58
CA ALA A 169 8.79 -3.23 0.67
C ALA A 169 9.86 -3.84 1.56
N ARG A 170 9.61 -3.85 2.88
CA ARG A 170 10.34 -4.68 3.82
C ARG A 170 9.71 -6.06 3.85
N TYR A 171 10.49 -7.08 3.44
CA TYR A 171 10.05 -8.46 3.35
C TYR A 171 10.00 -9.13 4.73
N GLY A 172 10.98 -8.85 5.58
CA GLY A 172 11.07 -9.33 6.95
C GLY A 172 12.43 -8.97 7.55
N GLY A 173 12.58 -8.93 8.87
CA GLY A 173 13.86 -8.74 9.53
C GLY A 173 14.76 -7.69 8.86
N ASP A 174 15.79 -8.15 8.20
CA ASP A 174 16.82 -7.43 7.44
C ASP A 174 16.65 -7.56 5.90
N GLU A 175 15.53 -8.15 5.45
CA GLU A 175 15.25 -8.41 4.05
C GLU A 175 14.28 -7.36 3.45
N PHE A 176 14.58 -6.92 2.22
CA PHE A 176 13.80 -5.96 1.48
C PHE A 176 13.55 -6.44 0.05
N THR A 177 12.52 -5.90 -0.58
CA THR A 177 12.19 -6.20 -1.97
C THR A 177 11.87 -4.95 -2.75
N ILE A 178 12.22 -4.97 -4.05
CA ILE A 178 11.84 -3.93 -5.00
C ILE A 178 11.24 -4.62 -6.22
N PHE A 179 10.10 -4.12 -6.70
CA PHE A 179 9.42 -4.61 -7.88
C PHE A 179 9.15 -3.48 -8.86
N ARG A 180 9.31 -3.76 -10.15
CA ARG A 180 8.97 -2.86 -11.25
C ARG A 180 8.35 -3.64 -12.40
N GLU A 181 7.27 -3.11 -12.96
CA GLU A 181 6.71 -3.64 -14.21
C GLU A 181 7.72 -3.42 -15.34
N ALA A 182 8.27 -4.50 -15.86
CA ALA A 182 9.24 -4.51 -16.95
C ALA A 182 9.42 -5.92 -17.51
N ASP A 183 9.84 -6.02 -18.78
CA ASP A 183 10.03 -7.29 -19.48
C ASP A 183 11.50 -7.78 -19.50
N SER A 184 12.41 -7.03 -18.87
CA SER A 184 13.85 -7.31 -18.91
C SER A 184 14.51 -7.12 -17.53
N VAL A 185 15.42 -8.02 -17.20
CA VAL A 185 16.23 -8.00 -15.97
C VAL A 185 17.18 -6.80 -15.90
N GLU A 186 17.52 -6.18 -17.05
CA GLU A 186 18.39 -5.01 -17.13
C GLU A 186 17.85 -3.84 -16.30
N VAL A 187 16.51 -3.71 -16.23
CA VAL A 187 15.86 -2.70 -15.38
C VAL A 187 16.18 -2.91 -13.90
N GLY A 188 16.25 -4.18 -13.45
CA GLY A 188 16.69 -4.52 -12.11
C GLY A 188 18.14 -4.14 -11.84
N ASN A 189 19.02 -4.35 -12.82
CA ASN A 189 20.43 -3.96 -12.73
C ASN A 189 20.61 -2.46 -12.63
N GLU A 190 19.80 -1.67 -13.35
CA GLU A 190 19.83 -0.21 -13.24
C GLU A 190 19.41 0.27 -11.83
N ILE A 191 18.41 -0.37 -11.22
CA ILE A 191 18.00 -0.07 -9.85
C ILE A 191 19.12 -0.41 -8.88
N ILE A 192 19.72 -1.59 -9.00
CA ILE A 192 20.84 -2.02 -8.15
C ILE A 192 22.04 -1.07 -8.27
N LYS A 193 22.39 -0.68 -9.49
CA LYS A 193 23.49 0.27 -9.70
C LYS A 193 23.26 1.58 -8.94
N LYS A 194 22.05 2.14 -9.00
CA LYS A 194 21.70 3.35 -8.23
C LYS A 194 21.76 3.09 -6.73
N LEU A 195 21.29 1.93 -6.29
CA LEU A 195 21.33 1.56 -4.88
C LEU A 195 22.79 1.43 -4.38
N GLU A 196 23.67 0.80 -5.14
CA GLU A 196 25.10 0.70 -4.84
C GLU A 196 25.76 2.10 -4.75
N GLU A 197 25.39 3.03 -5.64
CA GLU A 197 25.86 4.42 -5.59
C GLU A 197 25.42 5.13 -4.30
N GLU A 198 24.15 4.93 -3.87
CA GLU A 198 23.65 5.52 -2.62
C GLU A 198 24.32 4.89 -1.37
N PHE A 199 24.54 3.55 -1.37
CA PHE A 199 25.30 2.89 -0.30
C PHE A 199 26.75 3.37 -0.26
N GLN A 200 27.38 3.57 -1.39
CA GLN A 200 28.73 4.15 -1.45
C GLN A 200 28.78 5.55 -0.83
N LYS A 201 27.85 6.44 -1.21
CA LYS A 201 27.76 7.79 -0.62
C LYS A 201 27.55 7.72 0.90
N TYR A 202 26.63 6.85 1.36
CA TYR A 202 26.36 6.67 2.78
C TYR A 202 27.58 6.17 3.55
N ASN A 203 28.39 5.29 2.96
CA ASN A 203 29.56 4.68 3.60
C ASN A 203 30.82 5.56 3.55
N ASN A 204 30.89 6.58 2.69
CA ASN A 204 32.10 7.41 2.50
C ASN A 204 32.55 8.11 3.78
N ASP A 205 31.59 8.55 4.61
CA ASP A 205 31.87 9.27 5.85
C ASP A 205 31.76 8.39 7.10
N LYS A 206 31.81 7.06 6.93
CA LYS A 206 31.66 6.08 8.02
C LYS A 206 32.96 5.33 8.31
N ASP A 207 33.20 5.06 9.58
CA ASP A 207 34.23 4.10 9.97
C ASP A 207 33.89 2.70 9.48
N ASP A 208 34.88 1.85 9.25
CA ASP A 208 34.68 0.49 8.70
C ASP A 208 33.68 -0.35 9.49
N ALA A 209 33.61 -0.19 10.81
CA ALA A 209 32.64 -0.87 11.69
C ALA A 209 31.18 -0.36 11.54
N GLN A 210 30.97 0.75 10.87
CA GLN A 210 29.67 1.37 10.64
C GLN A 210 29.20 1.28 9.18
N LYS A 211 30.07 0.78 8.29
CA LYS A 211 29.72 0.57 6.88
C LYS A 211 28.69 -0.54 6.75
N ILE A 212 27.73 -0.32 5.87
CA ILE A 212 26.64 -1.27 5.56
C ILE A 212 26.89 -1.80 4.15
N SER A 213 26.80 -3.11 3.99
CA SER A 213 26.74 -3.78 2.69
C SER A 213 25.49 -4.61 2.57
N PHE A 214 25.16 -5.01 1.35
CA PHE A 214 24.00 -5.83 1.07
C PHE A 214 24.28 -6.85 -0.02
N SER A 215 23.58 -7.97 0.06
CA SER A 215 23.50 -8.98 -0.98
C SER A 215 22.15 -8.89 -1.68
N TYR A 216 22.08 -9.24 -2.96
CA TYR A 216 20.84 -9.16 -3.71
C TYR A 216 20.68 -10.29 -4.73
N GLY A 217 19.42 -10.55 -5.10
CA GLY A 217 19.05 -11.44 -6.18
C GLY A 217 17.98 -10.81 -7.04
N ILE A 218 18.14 -10.92 -8.38
CA ILE A 218 17.18 -10.39 -9.36
C ILE A 218 16.56 -11.55 -10.10
N ALA A 219 15.24 -11.50 -10.29
CA ALA A 219 14.50 -12.43 -11.15
C ALA A 219 13.42 -11.70 -11.96
N LEU A 220 12.89 -12.39 -12.98
CA LEU A 220 11.83 -11.89 -13.83
C LEU A 220 10.60 -12.78 -13.72
N TYR A 221 9.49 -12.17 -13.25
CA TYR A 221 8.20 -12.80 -13.25
C TYR A 221 7.53 -12.65 -14.62
N ARG A 222 7.12 -13.77 -15.22
CA ARG A 222 6.26 -13.80 -16.41
C ARG A 222 5.02 -14.63 -16.08
N PRO A 223 3.82 -14.04 -16.06
CA PRO A 223 2.60 -14.70 -15.58
C PRO A 223 2.28 -16.05 -16.23
N LEU A 224 2.72 -16.27 -17.47
CA LEU A 224 2.50 -17.52 -18.21
C LEU A 224 3.58 -18.60 -17.96
N ASN A 225 4.70 -18.22 -17.37
CA ASN A 225 5.89 -19.07 -17.27
C ASN A 225 6.17 -19.55 -15.85
N ASN A 226 5.87 -18.73 -14.84
CA ASN A 226 6.16 -19.04 -13.44
C ASN A 226 5.05 -18.53 -12.51
N THR A 227 4.94 -19.12 -11.33
CA THR A 227 4.08 -18.63 -10.25
C THR A 227 4.81 -17.57 -9.40
N ILE A 228 4.07 -16.79 -8.64
CA ILE A 228 4.66 -15.83 -7.69
C ILE A 228 5.59 -16.52 -6.70
N ASP A 229 5.22 -17.71 -6.19
CA ASP A 229 6.07 -18.48 -5.27
C ASP A 229 7.39 -18.92 -5.92
N GLN A 230 7.36 -19.33 -7.18
CA GLN A 230 8.57 -19.69 -7.92
C GLN A 230 9.47 -18.48 -8.16
N PHE A 231 8.87 -17.34 -8.49
CA PHE A 231 9.55 -16.07 -8.67
C PHE A 231 10.26 -15.60 -7.40
N LEU A 232 9.55 -15.60 -6.25
CA LEU A 232 10.13 -15.23 -4.95
C LEU A 232 11.29 -16.18 -4.56
N LYS A 233 11.12 -17.48 -4.75
CA LYS A 233 12.18 -18.48 -4.51
C LYS A 233 13.39 -18.28 -5.42
N GLU A 234 13.18 -17.88 -6.69
CA GLU A 234 14.27 -17.60 -7.61
C GLU A 234 15.09 -16.39 -7.16
N MET A 235 14.44 -15.29 -6.76
CA MET A 235 15.12 -14.12 -6.19
C MET A 235 15.95 -14.49 -4.95
N ASP A 236 15.35 -15.21 -3.99
CA ASP A 236 16.01 -15.65 -2.78
C ASP A 236 17.22 -16.55 -3.07
N MET A 237 17.07 -17.51 -3.97
CA MET A 237 18.15 -18.42 -4.35
C MET A 237 19.34 -17.66 -4.99
N VAL A 238 19.07 -16.71 -5.87
CA VAL A 238 20.10 -15.85 -6.47
C VAL A 238 20.78 -14.99 -5.42
N MET A 239 20.03 -14.39 -4.52
CA MET A 239 20.55 -13.59 -3.41
C MET A 239 21.46 -14.44 -2.52
N TYR A 240 21.03 -15.64 -2.13
CA TYR A 240 21.83 -16.54 -1.29
C TYR A 240 23.15 -16.98 -1.95
N GLN A 241 23.15 -17.23 -3.27
CA GLN A 241 24.37 -17.53 -4.02
C GLN A 241 25.34 -16.35 -4.06
N ASN A 242 24.83 -15.14 -3.97
CA ASN A 242 25.61 -13.90 -3.97
C ASN A 242 26.07 -13.47 -2.55
N LYS A 243 25.50 -14.08 -1.51
CA LYS A 243 25.86 -13.83 -0.12
C LYS A 243 27.31 -14.25 0.12
N GLY A 244 28.26 -13.28 0.15
CA GLY A 244 29.70 -13.50 0.29
C GLY A 244 30.53 -13.36 -1.01
N GLY A 245 29.93 -12.94 -2.13
CA GLY A 245 30.63 -12.66 -3.38
C GLY A 245 29.81 -11.76 -4.29
N LYS A 246 30.44 -10.85 -5.00
CA LYS A 246 29.81 -9.89 -5.91
C LYS A 246 28.77 -10.56 -6.82
N GLY A 247 27.57 -10.00 -6.82
CA GLY A 247 26.36 -10.52 -7.44
C GLY A 247 26.51 -11.18 -8.82
N LYS A 248 25.86 -12.35 -8.97
CA LYS A 248 25.73 -13.03 -10.27
C LYS A 248 24.25 -13.01 -10.69
N ILE A 249 24.03 -12.65 -11.92
CA ILE A 249 22.73 -12.73 -12.60
C ILE A 249 22.59 -14.14 -13.17
N LEU A 250 21.46 -14.80 -12.92
CA LEU A 250 21.14 -16.03 -13.65
C LEU A 250 20.84 -15.69 -15.12
N PRO A 251 21.42 -16.42 -16.08
CA PRO A 251 21.11 -16.23 -17.49
C PRO A 251 19.65 -16.61 -17.75
N GLU A 252 18.97 -15.82 -18.60
CA GLU A 252 17.62 -16.12 -19.07
C GLU A 252 17.52 -17.58 -19.56
N ARG A 253 16.66 -18.38 -18.93
CA ARG A 253 16.26 -19.66 -19.51
C ARG A 253 15.40 -19.38 -20.74
N ARG A 254 15.95 -19.73 -21.92
CA ARG A 254 15.23 -19.68 -23.22
C ARG A 254 14.08 -20.68 -23.23
#